data_56f92ba4caa54c3438d2611dece99104
#
_entry.id   56f92ba4caa54c3438d2611dece99104
#
_cell.length_a   1.000
_cell.length_b   1.000
_cell.length_c   1.000
_cell.angle_alpha   90.00
_cell.angle_beta   90.00
_cell.angle_gamma   90.00
#
_symmetry.space_group_name_H-M   'P 1'
#
loop_
_entity.id
_entity.type
_entity.pdbx_description
1 polymer ?
#
loop_
_entity_poly.entity_id
_entity_poly.type
_entity_poly.pdbx_seq_one_letter_code
_entity_poly.pdbx_strand_id
1 'polypeptide(L)'
;TDRSRGLGDVYKRQLKNFSEGENVIKYGYPIGHALMAKKQGDWMNETNIKTNLAGLLEYTYNPIQVSLDIPHKDLTFKGYRRKNGDVGVRNEIWIIPTVGCVNGIIGQLAEGLRRETAGKGVDAIVAFPHNYGCSQLGDDHENTKKILRDMVLHPNAGAVLVVGLGCENNQPDVFREFLGEYDKDRVKFMVTQKVGDEYEEGMEILRELYAKVSKDERTDVPLSELRVGLKCGGSDGFSGITANPLLGMFSDFLIAQGGTSVLTEVPEMFGAETILMNRCSDEGLFEQTVHLINDFKEYFLSHGEPVGENPSPGNKAGGIST
;
A
#
# COMPACT_ATOMS: atom_id res chain seq x y z
N THR A 1 -9.74 -11.24 -28.13
CA THR A 1 -8.41 -10.60 -28.26
C THR A 1 -8.39 -9.48 -29.28
N ASP A 2 -9.19 -9.53 -30.33
CA ASP A 2 -9.25 -8.44 -31.34
C ASP A 2 -10.05 -7.20 -30.90
N ARG A 3 -10.92 -7.33 -29.91
CA ARG A 3 -11.70 -6.19 -29.39
C ARG A 3 -10.86 -5.18 -28.61
N SER A 4 -9.79 -5.62 -27.98
CA SER A 4 -8.86 -4.73 -27.25
C SER A 4 -7.97 -3.90 -28.18
N ARG A 5 -7.63 -4.42 -29.37
CA ARG A 5 -6.84 -3.70 -30.38
C ARG A 5 -7.58 -2.49 -30.94
N GLY A 6 -8.89 -2.61 -31.22
CA GLY A 6 -9.68 -1.52 -31.75
C GLY A 6 -9.84 -0.34 -30.79
N LEU A 7 -10.03 -0.58 -29.50
CA LEU A 7 -10.13 0.48 -28.50
C LEU A 7 -8.76 1.13 -28.21
N GLY A 8 -7.68 0.33 -28.14
CA GLY A 8 -6.32 0.84 -28.00
C GLY A 8 -5.93 1.82 -29.13
N ASP A 9 -6.32 1.54 -30.36
CA ASP A 9 -6.03 2.39 -31.51
C ASP A 9 -6.77 3.74 -31.45
N VAL A 10 -7.98 3.79 -30.92
CA VAL A 10 -8.76 5.05 -30.81
C VAL A 10 -8.12 6.01 -29.81
N TYR A 11 -7.59 5.52 -28.70
CA TYR A 11 -6.99 6.36 -27.66
C TYR A 11 -5.56 6.84 -27.96
N LYS A 12 -4.90 6.22 -28.90
CA LYS A 12 -3.50 6.51 -29.24
C LYS A 12 -3.32 7.36 -30.49
N ARG A 13 -4.41 7.85 -31.12
CA ARG A 13 -4.33 8.72 -32.27
C ARG A 13 -4.18 10.17 -31.85
N GLN A 14 -3.27 10.87 -32.52
CA GLN A 14 -2.93 12.24 -32.19
C GLN A 14 -4.01 13.23 -32.60
N LEU A 15 -4.25 14.24 -31.75
CA LEU A 15 -5.17 15.34 -32.05
C LEU A 15 -4.49 16.50 -32.77
N LYS A 16 -3.15 16.51 -32.86
CA LYS A 16 -2.34 17.52 -33.55
C LYS A 16 -1.10 16.89 -34.21
N ASN A 17 -0.39 17.67 -35.01
CA ASN A 17 0.92 17.28 -35.49
C ASN A 17 1.96 17.38 -34.36
N PHE A 18 2.98 16.54 -34.41
CA PHE A 18 4.16 16.58 -33.53
C PHE A 18 5.43 16.64 -34.34
N SER A 19 6.37 17.45 -33.90
CA SER A 19 7.76 17.41 -34.33
C SER A 19 8.53 16.36 -33.53
N GLU A 20 9.65 15.90 -34.06
CA GLU A 20 10.60 15.08 -33.29
C GLU A 20 11.06 15.84 -32.05
N GLY A 21 11.14 15.15 -30.89
CA GLY A 21 11.48 15.72 -29.59
C GLY A 21 10.35 16.50 -28.94
N GLU A 22 9.22 16.72 -29.60
CA GLU A 22 8.08 17.43 -28.97
C GLU A 22 7.37 16.56 -27.93
N ASN A 23 7.02 17.17 -26.78
CA ASN A 23 6.30 16.49 -25.72
C ASN A 23 4.90 16.03 -26.16
N VAL A 24 4.61 14.77 -25.90
CA VAL A 24 3.29 14.18 -26.09
C VAL A 24 2.50 14.34 -24.80
N ILE A 25 1.35 15.02 -24.88
CA ILE A 25 0.52 15.36 -23.74
C ILE A 25 -0.67 14.39 -23.66
N LYS A 26 -0.90 13.83 -22.47
CA LYS A 26 -2.07 13.01 -22.15
C LYS A 26 -2.66 13.50 -20.82
N TYR A 27 -3.95 13.73 -20.78
CA TYR A 27 -4.65 14.26 -19.60
C TYR A 27 -4.05 15.56 -19.02
N GLY A 28 -3.47 16.40 -19.91
CA GLY A 28 -2.84 17.66 -19.51
C GLY A 28 -1.36 17.57 -19.12
N TYR A 29 -0.78 16.38 -19.06
CA TYR A 29 0.59 16.15 -18.63
C TYR A 29 1.45 15.52 -19.73
N PRO A 30 2.77 15.85 -19.79
CA PRO A 30 3.69 15.20 -20.73
C PRO A 30 3.95 13.75 -20.29
N ILE A 31 3.64 12.80 -21.15
CA ILE A 31 3.88 11.36 -20.93
C ILE A 31 5.17 10.87 -21.58
N GLY A 32 5.84 11.71 -22.36
CA GLY A 32 7.03 11.39 -23.12
C GLY A 32 7.23 12.39 -24.26
N HIS A 33 8.18 12.12 -25.12
CA HIS A 33 8.45 12.91 -26.32
C HIS A 33 8.40 12.04 -27.57
N ALA A 34 8.05 12.65 -28.71
CA ALA A 34 7.99 11.98 -29.99
C ALA A 34 9.41 11.68 -30.51
N LEU A 35 9.67 10.43 -30.93
CA LEU A 35 10.95 10.01 -31.50
C LEU A 35 11.08 10.39 -32.99
N MET A 36 9.97 10.80 -33.60
CA MET A 36 9.91 11.22 -35.01
C MET A 36 8.69 12.13 -35.22
N ALA A 37 8.71 12.92 -36.30
CA ALA A 37 7.56 13.75 -36.67
C ALA A 37 6.32 12.89 -36.93
N LYS A 38 5.17 13.31 -36.43
CA LYS A 38 3.87 12.65 -36.57
C LYS A 38 2.79 13.65 -36.99
N LYS A 39 1.86 13.20 -37.80
CA LYS A 39 0.69 14.00 -38.21
C LYS A 39 -0.51 13.71 -37.32
N GLN A 40 -1.44 14.64 -37.33
CA GLN A 40 -2.75 14.43 -36.72
C GLN A 40 -3.40 13.15 -37.26
N GLY A 41 -3.91 12.30 -36.38
CA GLY A 41 -4.50 11.01 -36.73
C GLY A 41 -3.50 9.85 -36.75
N ASP A 42 -2.20 10.10 -36.72
CA ASP A 42 -1.19 9.04 -36.63
C ASP A 42 -1.26 8.31 -35.30
N TRP A 43 -0.84 7.06 -35.31
CA TRP A 43 -0.75 6.25 -34.13
C TRP A 43 0.55 6.52 -33.38
N MET A 44 0.43 6.69 -32.05
CA MET A 44 1.56 6.82 -31.12
C MET A 44 1.63 5.59 -30.21
N ASN A 45 2.82 5.01 -30.10
CA ASN A 45 3.09 3.83 -29.29
C ASN A 45 4.56 3.82 -28.83
N GLU A 46 4.99 2.75 -28.16
CA GLU A 46 6.36 2.54 -27.67
C GLU A 46 7.45 2.61 -28.73
N THR A 47 7.13 2.48 -30.02
CA THR A 47 8.11 2.58 -31.12
C THR A 47 8.37 4.02 -31.58
N ASN A 48 7.52 4.96 -31.16
CA ASN A 48 7.60 6.36 -31.60
C ASN A 48 7.38 7.42 -30.52
N ILE A 49 7.18 6.97 -29.27
CA ILE A 49 7.25 7.80 -28.05
C ILE A 49 8.32 7.22 -27.14
N LYS A 50 9.15 8.08 -26.58
CA LYS A 50 10.05 7.74 -25.47
C LYS A 50 9.61 8.46 -24.23
N THR A 51 9.64 7.76 -23.08
CA THR A 51 9.32 8.37 -21.78
C THR A 51 10.27 9.52 -21.46
N ASN A 52 9.76 10.54 -20.75
CA ASN A 52 10.57 11.60 -20.17
C ASN A 52 11.11 11.22 -18.80
N LEU A 53 10.76 10.03 -18.27
CA LEU A 53 11.30 9.56 -17.00
C LEU A 53 12.81 9.39 -17.16
N ALA A 54 13.53 10.20 -16.40
CA ALA A 54 14.98 10.16 -16.29
C ALA A 54 15.39 9.56 -14.95
N GLY A 55 16.68 9.33 -14.76
CA GLY A 55 17.24 8.96 -13.47
C GLY A 55 17.02 10.01 -12.38
N LEU A 56 18.05 10.26 -11.57
CA LEU A 56 18.00 11.29 -10.53
C LEU A 56 17.80 12.67 -11.14
N LEU A 57 16.92 13.46 -10.53
CA LEU A 57 16.60 14.82 -10.96
C LEU A 57 16.84 15.81 -9.80
N GLU A 58 17.19 17.02 -10.16
CA GLU A 58 17.16 18.15 -9.25
C GLU A 58 15.80 18.83 -9.32
N TYR A 59 15.26 19.20 -8.17
CA TYR A 59 13.93 19.81 -8.06
C TYR A 59 14.06 21.16 -7.34
N THR A 60 13.14 22.05 -7.67
CA THR A 60 13.04 23.37 -7.02
C THR A 60 11.69 23.48 -6.33
N TYR A 61 11.68 23.93 -5.10
CA TYR A 61 10.46 24.15 -4.33
C TYR A 61 9.70 25.36 -4.85
N ASN A 62 8.55 25.09 -5.48
CA ASN A 62 7.61 26.11 -5.95
C ASN A 62 6.25 25.87 -5.31
N PRO A 63 6.05 26.30 -4.04
CA PRO A 63 4.85 25.98 -3.30
C PRO A 63 3.58 26.51 -3.97
N ILE A 64 2.59 25.65 -4.08
CA ILE A 64 1.25 26.01 -4.54
C ILE A 64 0.26 25.84 -3.37
N GLN A 65 -0.59 26.84 -3.18
CA GLN A 65 -1.70 26.69 -2.26
C GLN A 65 -2.87 26.03 -3.00
N VAL A 66 -3.21 24.82 -2.57
CA VAL A 66 -4.41 24.12 -3.05
C VAL A 66 -5.54 24.44 -2.07
N SER A 67 -6.55 25.14 -2.54
CA SER A 67 -7.81 25.33 -1.81
C SER A 67 -8.79 24.25 -2.27
N LEU A 68 -9.27 23.43 -1.34
CA LEU A 68 -10.36 22.50 -1.60
C LEU A 68 -11.68 23.24 -1.35
N ASP A 69 -12.48 23.44 -2.39
CA ASP A 69 -13.84 24.00 -2.27
C ASP A 69 -14.82 22.91 -1.81
N ILE A 70 -14.48 22.25 -0.71
CA ILE A 70 -15.25 21.18 -0.09
C ILE A 70 -15.50 21.60 1.36
N PRO A 71 -16.75 21.84 1.76
CA PRO A 71 -17.04 22.27 3.12
C PRO A 71 -16.71 21.17 4.12
N HIS A 72 -16.07 21.55 5.22
CA HIS A 72 -15.92 20.67 6.37
C HIS A 72 -17.29 20.37 6.98
N LYS A 73 -17.54 19.12 7.34
CA LYS A 73 -18.77 18.66 8.00
C LYS A 73 -18.38 17.76 9.16
N ASP A 74 -19.15 17.81 10.25
CA ASP A 74 -18.98 16.91 11.39
C ASP A 74 -19.51 15.50 11.05
N LEU A 75 -18.76 14.80 10.17
CA LEU A 75 -19.11 13.45 9.74
C LEU A 75 -18.45 12.40 10.63
N THR A 76 -19.18 11.33 10.87
CA THR A 76 -18.70 10.17 11.64
C THR A 76 -18.81 8.90 10.82
N PHE A 77 -18.02 7.90 11.21
CA PHE A 77 -18.17 6.53 10.75
C PHE A 77 -18.22 5.57 11.93
N LYS A 78 -18.68 4.35 11.73
CA LYS A 78 -18.70 3.31 12.75
C LYS A 78 -17.36 2.57 12.80
N GLY A 79 -16.55 2.85 13.82
CA GLY A 79 -15.22 2.28 14.03
C GLY A 79 -15.03 1.64 15.41
N TYR A 80 -13.96 0.89 15.56
CA TYR A 80 -13.55 0.25 16.81
C TYR A 80 -12.42 1.06 17.45
N ARG A 81 -12.70 1.76 18.53
CA ARG A 81 -11.66 2.49 19.28
C ARG A 81 -10.83 1.53 20.11
N ARG A 82 -9.53 1.54 19.90
CA ARG A 82 -8.57 0.72 20.66
C ARG A 82 -8.13 1.42 21.93
N LYS A 83 -7.54 0.65 22.86
CA LYS A 83 -7.10 1.16 24.16
C LYS A 83 -6.05 2.28 24.06
N ASN A 84 -5.20 2.24 23.05
CA ASN A 84 -4.20 3.26 22.75
C ASN A 84 -4.76 4.52 22.05
N GLY A 85 -6.07 4.54 21.78
CA GLY A 85 -6.76 5.64 21.09
C GLY A 85 -6.90 5.47 19.58
N ASP A 86 -6.17 4.56 18.95
CA ASP A 86 -6.30 4.28 17.51
C ASP A 86 -7.69 3.73 17.17
N VAL A 87 -8.07 3.86 15.89
CA VAL A 87 -9.39 3.42 15.41
C VAL A 87 -9.23 2.42 14.27
N GLY A 88 -9.82 1.25 14.46
CA GLY A 88 -9.99 0.25 13.41
C GLY A 88 -11.34 0.39 12.72
N VAL A 89 -11.37 0.21 11.42
CA VAL A 89 -12.62 0.08 10.63
C VAL A 89 -13.11 -1.37 10.63
N ARG A 90 -12.27 -2.30 11.03
CA ARG A 90 -12.53 -3.74 11.15
C ARG A 90 -12.13 -4.25 12.54
N ASN A 91 -12.65 -5.40 12.91
CA ASN A 91 -12.34 -6.11 14.14
C ASN A 91 -11.96 -7.56 13.82
N GLU A 92 -10.71 -7.77 13.50
CA GLU A 92 -10.22 -9.05 13.00
C GLU A 92 -9.32 -9.74 14.03
N ILE A 93 -9.20 -11.07 13.93
CA ILE A 93 -8.16 -11.84 14.62
C ILE A 93 -7.07 -12.17 13.61
N TRP A 94 -5.85 -11.70 13.89
CA TRP A 94 -4.71 -11.92 13.03
C TRP A 94 -3.73 -12.93 13.65
N ILE A 95 -3.21 -13.84 12.82
CA ILE A 95 -2.17 -14.78 13.21
C ILE A 95 -0.94 -14.43 12.38
N ILE A 96 0.09 -13.93 13.06
CA ILE A 96 1.29 -13.35 12.45
C ILE A 96 2.49 -14.21 12.82
N PRO A 97 3.18 -14.83 11.82
CA PRO A 97 4.38 -15.60 12.10
C PRO A 97 5.59 -14.68 12.24
N THR A 98 6.55 -15.04 13.10
CA THR A 98 7.88 -14.40 13.13
C THR A 98 8.81 -14.97 12.06
N VAL A 99 8.47 -16.14 11.53
CA VAL A 99 9.27 -16.88 10.54
C VAL A 99 8.39 -17.73 9.63
N GLY A 100 8.79 -17.87 8.37
CA GLY A 100 8.04 -18.65 7.38
C GLY A 100 7.86 -20.14 7.70
N CYS A 101 8.71 -20.71 8.55
CA CYS A 101 8.65 -22.12 8.93
C CYS A 101 7.32 -22.52 9.61
N VAL A 102 6.62 -21.57 10.25
CA VAL A 102 5.35 -21.83 10.95
C VAL A 102 4.12 -21.51 10.08
N ASN A 103 4.29 -21.20 8.80
CA ASN A 103 3.18 -20.88 7.91
C ASN A 103 2.10 -21.97 7.84
N GLY A 104 2.50 -23.24 7.90
CA GLY A 104 1.57 -24.37 7.88
C GLY A 104 0.62 -24.36 9.09
N ILE A 105 1.19 -24.23 10.28
CA ILE A 105 0.39 -24.26 11.53
C ILE A 105 -0.49 -23.03 11.67
N ILE A 106 -0.04 -21.81 11.31
CA ILE A 106 -0.89 -20.62 11.41
C ILE A 106 -2.09 -20.70 10.46
N GLY A 107 -1.93 -21.33 9.29
CA GLY A 107 -3.03 -21.57 8.37
C GLY A 107 -4.07 -22.53 8.96
N GLN A 108 -3.63 -23.63 9.60
CA GLN A 108 -4.51 -24.59 10.26
C GLN A 108 -5.24 -23.96 11.45
N LEU A 109 -4.56 -23.16 12.25
CA LEU A 109 -5.14 -22.43 13.37
C LEU A 109 -6.25 -21.46 12.92
N ALA A 110 -5.98 -20.67 11.87
CA ALA A 110 -6.97 -19.76 11.32
C ALA A 110 -8.21 -20.50 10.83
N GLU A 111 -8.02 -21.60 10.11
CA GLU A 111 -9.12 -22.42 9.61
C GLU A 111 -9.88 -23.11 10.73
N GLY A 112 -9.18 -23.61 11.75
CA GLY A 112 -9.78 -24.21 12.94
C GLY A 112 -10.74 -23.24 13.65
N LEU A 113 -10.26 -22.03 13.94
CA LEU A 113 -11.07 -21.01 14.59
C LEU A 113 -12.25 -20.54 13.73
N ARG A 114 -12.05 -20.39 12.41
CA ARG A 114 -13.16 -20.08 11.48
C ARG A 114 -14.27 -21.12 11.53
N ARG A 115 -13.94 -22.41 11.58
CA ARG A 115 -14.92 -23.50 11.69
C ARG A 115 -15.66 -23.45 13.02
N GLU A 116 -14.94 -23.28 14.14
CA GLU A 116 -15.55 -23.24 15.47
C GLU A 116 -16.51 -22.06 15.62
N THR A 117 -16.14 -20.90 15.10
CA THR A 117 -16.95 -19.68 15.24
C THR A 117 -17.99 -19.49 14.16
N ALA A 118 -17.97 -20.33 13.11
CA ALA A 118 -18.75 -20.16 11.89
C ALA A 118 -18.63 -18.75 11.28
N GLY A 119 -17.47 -18.10 11.47
CA GLY A 119 -17.18 -16.74 10.99
C GLY A 119 -17.99 -15.62 11.66
N LYS A 120 -18.59 -15.87 12.82
CA LYS A 120 -19.39 -14.88 13.55
C LYS A 120 -18.56 -14.13 14.60
N GLY A 121 -19.04 -12.98 15.06
CA GLY A 121 -18.48 -12.21 16.16
C GLY A 121 -17.22 -11.38 15.85
N VAL A 122 -16.58 -11.59 14.68
CA VAL A 122 -15.46 -10.80 14.18
C VAL A 122 -15.57 -10.64 12.67
N ASP A 123 -14.92 -9.60 12.12
CA ASP A 123 -15.00 -9.33 10.68
C ASP A 123 -14.20 -10.36 9.84
N ALA A 124 -13.09 -10.87 10.37
CA ALA A 124 -12.31 -11.95 9.75
C ALA A 124 -11.34 -12.61 10.76
N ILE A 125 -10.88 -13.80 10.43
CA ILE A 125 -9.77 -14.50 11.09
C ILE A 125 -8.73 -14.76 9.98
N VAL A 126 -7.54 -14.14 10.08
CA VAL A 126 -6.57 -14.11 8.99
C VAL A 126 -5.20 -14.57 9.47
N ALA A 127 -4.61 -15.52 8.76
CA ALA A 127 -3.19 -15.83 8.86
C ALA A 127 -2.41 -15.06 7.78
N PHE A 128 -1.24 -14.53 8.14
CA PHE A 128 -0.38 -13.75 7.22
C PHE A 128 0.93 -14.51 6.91
N PRO A 129 0.90 -15.55 6.06
CA PRO A 129 2.09 -16.31 5.73
C PRO A 129 3.11 -15.45 4.99
N HIS A 130 4.40 -15.64 5.30
CA HIS A 130 5.52 -15.01 4.59
C HIS A 130 6.75 -15.92 4.61
N ASN A 131 7.76 -15.60 3.79
CA ASN A 131 8.96 -16.43 3.63
C ASN A 131 10.21 -15.89 4.37
N TYR A 132 10.02 -14.96 5.29
CA TYR A 132 11.08 -14.23 5.97
C TYR A 132 11.28 -14.71 7.42
N GLY A 133 12.19 -14.05 8.15
CA GLY A 133 12.41 -14.24 9.58
C GLY A 133 13.57 -15.20 9.91
N CYS A 134 14.10 -15.94 8.92
CA CYS A 134 15.25 -16.81 9.06
C CYS A 134 16.32 -16.42 8.02
N SER A 135 17.60 -16.45 8.43
CA SER A 135 18.76 -16.13 7.58
C SER A 135 18.74 -14.75 6.92
N GLN A 136 17.99 -13.80 7.46
CA GLN A 136 18.02 -12.42 7.04
C GLN A 136 19.14 -11.67 7.77
N LEU A 137 19.78 -10.73 7.05
CA LEU A 137 20.90 -9.93 7.55
C LEU A 137 20.59 -8.44 7.38
N GLY A 138 21.18 -7.60 8.25
CA GLY A 138 21.14 -6.16 8.12
C GLY A 138 19.72 -5.59 7.99
N ASP A 139 19.55 -4.74 7.00
CA ASP A 139 18.32 -3.99 6.77
C ASP A 139 17.12 -4.89 6.42
N ASP A 140 17.32 -6.00 5.75
CA ASP A 140 16.24 -6.95 5.44
C ASP A 140 15.59 -7.49 6.72
N HIS A 141 16.42 -7.82 7.72
CA HIS A 141 15.93 -8.28 9.01
C HIS A 141 15.21 -7.17 9.78
N GLU A 142 15.81 -5.98 9.80
CA GLU A 142 15.23 -4.81 10.48
C GLU A 142 13.89 -4.38 9.84
N ASN A 143 13.80 -4.39 8.52
CA ASN A 143 12.58 -4.07 7.81
C ASN A 143 11.48 -5.12 8.06
N THR A 144 11.84 -6.41 8.07
CA THR A 144 10.90 -7.48 8.43
C THR A 144 10.33 -7.26 9.83
N LYS A 145 11.18 -6.98 10.82
CA LYS A 145 10.72 -6.68 12.19
C LYS A 145 9.77 -5.48 12.24
N LYS A 146 10.10 -4.38 11.56
CA LYS A 146 9.27 -3.18 11.52
C LYS A 146 7.89 -3.47 10.92
N ILE A 147 7.85 -4.16 9.77
CA ILE A 147 6.60 -4.51 9.09
C ILE A 147 5.73 -5.40 10.00
N LEU A 148 6.31 -6.45 10.59
CA LEU A 148 5.57 -7.35 11.47
C LEU A 148 5.08 -6.63 12.74
N ARG A 149 5.88 -5.71 13.32
CA ARG A 149 5.46 -4.87 14.45
C ARG A 149 4.24 -4.03 14.06
N ASP A 150 4.29 -3.35 12.92
CA ASP A 150 3.22 -2.47 12.47
C ASP A 150 1.94 -3.26 12.15
N MET A 151 2.07 -4.50 11.68
CA MET A 151 0.95 -5.43 11.55
C MET A 151 0.36 -5.83 12.90
N VAL A 152 1.19 -6.18 13.89
CA VAL A 152 0.72 -6.56 15.24
C VAL A 152 0.00 -5.41 15.93
N LEU A 153 0.45 -4.18 15.71
CA LEU A 153 -0.12 -2.96 16.31
C LEU A 153 -1.23 -2.33 15.46
N HIS A 154 -1.56 -2.92 14.31
CA HIS A 154 -2.54 -2.34 13.39
C HIS A 154 -3.95 -2.30 14.01
N PRO A 155 -4.66 -1.16 13.97
CA PRO A 155 -5.94 -1.01 14.66
C PRO A 155 -7.09 -1.87 14.13
N ASN A 156 -7.00 -2.41 12.90
CA ASN A 156 -7.98 -3.38 12.40
C ASN A 156 -7.84 -4.76 13.04
N ALA A 157 -6.69 -5.08 13.63
CA ALA A 157 -6.53 -6.27 14.45
C ALA A 157 -7.19 -6.04 15.81
N GLY A 158 -8.32 -6.66 16.05
CA GLY A 158 -8.96 -6.72 17.37
C GLY A 158 -8.15 -7.55 18.35
N ALA A 159 -7.54 -8.64 17.83
CA ALA A 159 -6.54 -9.43 18.56
C ALA A 159 -5.52 -10.04 17.61
N VAL A 160 -4.34 -10.37 18.15
CA VAL A 160 -3.23 -10.96 17.41
C VAL A 160 -2.63 -12.14 18.20
N LEU A 161 -2.42 -13.25 17.48
CA LEU A 161 -1.54 -14.33 17.93
C LEU A 161 -0.24 -14.25 17.11
N VAL A 162 0.86 -13.96 17.77
CA VAL A 162 2.20 -14.02 17.18
C VAL A 162 2.77 -15.42 17.38
N VAL A 163 3.16 -16.08 16.29
CA VAL A 163 3.65 -17.47 16.32
C VAL A 163 5.10 -17.52 15.84
N GLY A 164 5.98 -18.01 16.69
CA GLY A 164 7.37 -18.27 16.35
C GLY A 164 7.70 -19.77 16.37
N LEU A 165 8.79 -20.15 15.69
CA LEU A 165 9.34 -21.50 15.77
C LEU A 165 10.19 -21.69 17.02
N GLY A 166 11.18 -20.81 17.24
CA GLY A 166 12.09 -20.83 18.39
C GLY A 166 13.57 -20.80 18.04
N CYS A 167 13.95 -21.00 16.77
CA CYS A 167 15.34 -20.97 16.31
C CYS A 167 15.62 -19.92 15.21
N GLU A 168 14.62 -19.11 14.87
CA GLU A 168 14.72 -18.05 13.87
C GLU A 168 15.59 -16.86 14.31
N ASN A 169 16.08 -16.09 13.33
CA ASN A 169 16.76 -14.82 13.61
C ASN A 169 15.81 -13.79 14.27
N ASN A 170 14.57 -13.76 13.83
CA ASN A 170 13.52 -12.91 14.41
C ASN A 170 12.93 -13.54 15.67
N GLN A 171 13.77 -13.77 16.71
CA GLN A 171 13.41 -14.45 17.94
C GLN A 171 12.16 -13.83 18.58
N PRO A 172 11.13 -14.63 18.95
CA PRO A 172 9.90 -14.14 19.52
C PRO A 172 10.07 -13.27 20.77
N ASP A 173 11.02 -13.56 21.63
CA ASP A 173 11.27 -12.78 22.86
C ASP A 173 11.88 -11.41 22.50
N VAL A 174 12.84 -11.35 21.57
CA VAL A 174 13.43 -10.09 21.08
C VAL A 174 12.39 -9.27 20.32
N PHE A 175 11.56 -9.93 19.50
CA PHE A 175 10.47 -9.29 18.80
C PHE A 175 9.43 -8.70 19.75
N ARG A 176 9.11 -9.39 20.86
CA ARG A 176 8.22 -8.89 21.91
C ARG A 176 8.75 -7.60 22.57
N GLU A 177 10.03 -7.53 22.84
CA GLU A 177 10.68 -6.32 23.34
C GLU A 177 10.63 -5.18 22.31
N PHE A 178 10.84 -5.52 21.03
CA PHE A 178 10.80 -4.55 19.93
C PHE A 178 9.41 -3.95 19.67
N LEU A 179 8.33 -4.65 20.04
CA LEU A 179 6.96 -4.10 19.94
C LEU A 179 6.77 -2.86 20.82
N GLY A 180 7.49 -2.76 21.96
CA GLY A 180 7.27 -1.72 22.97
C GLY A 180 5.95 -1.89 23.71
N GLU A 181 5.17 -0.82 23.84
CA GLU A 181 3.87 -0.89 24.49
C GLU A 181 2.80 -1.50 23.59
N TYR A 182 2.09 -2.50 24.09
CA TYR A 182 0.96 -3.14 23.41
C TYR A 182 -0.08 -3.68 24.42
N ASP A 183 -1.28 -3.94 23.97
CA ASP A 183 -2.33 -4.54 24.81
C ASP A 183 -2.08 -6.05 24.98
N LYS A 184 -1.52 -6.43 26.13
CA LYS A 184 -1.20 -7.83 26.48
C LYS A 184 -2.41 -8.75 26.56
N ASP A 185 -3.61 -8.20 26.66
CA ASP A 185 -4.84 -8.98 26.65
C ASP A 185 -5.30 -9.35 25.26
N ARG A 186 -4.84 -8.61 24.23
CA ARG A 186 -5.22 -8.79 22.83
C ARG A 186 -4.09 -9.27 21.95
N VAL A 187 -2.84 -9.19 22.41
CA VAL A 187 -1.66 -9.71 21.71
C VAL A 187 -1.03 -10.82 22.54
N LYS A 188 -1.02 -12.02 21.99
CA LYS A 188 -0.46 -13.21 22.62
C LYS A 188 0.67 -13.78 21.75
N PHE A 189 1.52 -14.58 22.37
CA PHE A 189 2.68 -15.19 21.72
C PHE A 189 2.68 -16.69 21.97
N MET A 190 3.03 -17.45 20.95
CA MET A 190 3.29 -18.88 21.04
C MET A 190 4.62 -19.20 20.32
N VAL A 191 5.42 -20.08 20.92
CA VAL A 191 6.66 -20.61 20.32
C VAL A 191 6.48 -22.09 20.17
N THR A 192 6.42 -22.59 18.92
CA THR A 192 6.03 -23.98 18.64
C THR A 192 6.98 -25.00 19.26
N GLN A 193 8.29 -24.74 19.28
CA GLN A 193 9.25 -25.62 19.93
C GLN A 193 9.21 -25.66 21.47
N LYS A 194 8.40 -24.77 22.09
CA LYS A 194 8.28 -24.70 23.55
C LYS A 194 6.96 -25.30 24.06
N VAL A 195 6.07 -25.76 23.19
CA VAL A 195 4.76 -26.35 23.52
C VAL A 195 4.72 -27.83 23.13
N GLY A 196 3.83 -28.57 23.76
CA GLY A 196 3.70 -30.01 23.51
C GLY A 196 2.91 -30.33 22.26
N ASP A 197 1.80 -29.62 22.03
CA ASP A 197 0.96 -29.68 20.84
C ASP A 197 0.68 -28.25 20.38
N GLU A 198 1.26 -27.87 19.25
CA GLU A 198 1.20 -26.51 18.74
C GLU A 198 -0.20 -26.14 18.21
N TYR A 199 -1.01 -27.12 17.78
CA TYR A 199 -2.36 -26.88 17.34
C TYR A 199 -3.30 -26.65 18.55
N GLU A 200 -3.28 -27.53 19.52
CA GLU A 200 -4.17 -27.42 20.70
C GLU A 200 -3.84 -26.16 21.51
N GLU A 201 -2.57 -25.88 21.78
CA GLU A 201 -2.14 -24.66 22.48
C GLU A 201 -2.54 -23.40 21.72
N GLY A 202 -2.28 -23.37 20.40
CA GLY A 202 -2.65 -22.25 19.56
C GLY A 202 -4.16 -22.02 19.51
N MET A 203 -4.96 -23.09 19.45
CA MET A 203 -6.42 -23.00 19.48
C MET A 203 -6.94 -22.51 20.84
N GLU A 204 -6.33 -22.93 21.96
CA GLU A 204 -6.70 -22.45 23.28
C GLU A 204 -6.50 -20.93 23.38
N ILE A 205 -5.33 -20.43 22.99
CA ILE A 205 -5.03 -18.99 22.95
C ILE A 205 -6.01 -18.25 22.03
N LEU A 206 -6.30 -18.78 20.86
CA LEU A 206 -7.22 -18.16 19.90
C LEU A 206 -8.65 -18.10 20.42
N ARG A 207 -9.13 -19.13 21.13
CA ARG A 207 -10.45 -19.12 21.77
C ARG A 207 -10.53 -18.04 22.86
N GLU A 208 -9.46 -17.86 23.66
CA GLU A 208 -9.37 -16.77 24.66
C GLU A 208 -9.45 -15.39 23.97
N LEU A 209 -8.66 -15.18 22.92
CA LEU A 209 -8.67 -13.95 22.14
C LEU A 209 -10.04 -13.68 21.50
N TYR A 210 -10.64 -14.70 20.89
CA TYR A 210 -11.98 -14.59 20.30
C TYR A 210 -13.05 -14.23 21.33
N ALA A 211 -13.02 -14.84 22.51
CA ALA A 211 -14.00 -14.57 23.57
C ALA A 211 -13.95 -13.09 24.05
N LYS A 212 -12.82 -12.42 23.87
CA LYS A 212 -12.67 -10.99 24.16
C LYS A 212 -13.18 -10.12 23.00
N VAL A 213 -12.63 -10.33 21.79
CA VAL A 213 -12.87 -9.42 20.68
C VAL A 213 -14.25 -9.57 20.04
N SER A 214 -14.89 -10.72 20.17
CA SER A 214 -16.25 -10.93 19.69
C SER A 214 -17.32 -10.08 20.40
N LYS A 215 -16.95 -9.43 21.49
CA LYS A 215 -17.80 -8.52 22.27
C LYS A 215 -17.55 -7.04 21.96
N ASP A 216 -16.57 -6.74 21.11
CA ASP A 216 -16.30 -5.36 20.73
C ASP A 216 -17.45 -4.80 19.90
N GLU A 217 -17.80 -3.57 20.19
CA GLU A 217 -18.85 -2.85 19.48
C GLU A 217 -18.30 -1.63 18.74
N ARG A 218 -18.89 -1.33 17.59
CA ARG A 218 -18.56 -0.14 16.82
C ARG A 218 -19.18 1.09 17.48
N THR A 219 -18.39 2.14 17.61
CA THR A 219 -18.85 3.45 18.09
C THR A 219 -18.77 4.49 16.97
N ASP A 220 -19.45 5.62 17.16
CA ASP A 220 -19.29 6.75 16.26
C ASP A 220 -17.93 7.40 16.46
N VAL A 221 -17.17 7.52 15.36
CA VAL A 221 -15.82 8.08 15.34
C VAL A 221 -15.77 9.17 14.28
N PRO A 222 -15.16 10.33 14.57
CA PRO A 222 -15.01 11.40 13.59
C PRO A 222 -14.28 10.94 12.33
N LEU A 223 -14.71 11.43 11.16
CA LEU A 223 -14.09 11.07 9.88
C LEU A 223 -12.62 11.52 9.80
N SER A 224 -12.23 12.50 10.60
CA SER A 224 -10.84 12.94 10.76
C SER A 224 -9.87 11.85 11.26
N GLU A 225 -10.38 10.79 11.87
CA GLU A 225 -9.56 9.66 12.32
C GLU A 225 -9.43 8.55 11.26
N LEU A 226 -10.12 8.68 10.11
CA LEU A 226 -10.03 7.71 9.04
C LEU A 226 -8.73 7.89 8.24
N ARG A 227 -7.98 6.80 8.09
CA ARG A 227 -6.77 6.72 7.28
C ARG A 227 -6.98 5.72 6.17
N VAL A 228 -6.76 6.11 4.91
CA VAL A 228 -6.98 5.27 3.74
C VAL A 228 -5.72 5.20 2.89
N GLY A 229 -5.20 3.99 2.70
CA GLY A 229 -4.13 3.71 1.75
C GLY A 229 -4.68 3.60 0.34
N LEU A 230 -4.02 4.27 -0.60
CA LEU A 230 -4.35 4.25 -2.03
C LEU A 230 -3.26 3.47 -2.76
N LYS A 231 -3.67 2.46 -3.53
CA LYS A 231 -2.78 1.55 -4.24
C LYS A 231 -3.20 1.41 -5.70
N CYS A 232 -2.21 1.31 -6.59
CA CYS A 232 -2.44 0.98 -8.00
C CYS A 232 -3.17 -0.37 -8.13
N GLY A 233 -4.10 -0.45 -9.08
CA GLY A 233 -4.88 -1.65 -9.37
C GLY A 233 -4.50 -2.30 -10.70
N GLY A 234 -5.51 -2.58 -11.57
CA GLY A 234 -5.34 -3.27 -12.84
C GLY A 234 -4.65 -2.47 -13.95
N SER A 235 -4.37 -1.20 -13.75
CA SER A 235 -3.65 -0.30 -14.68
C SER A 235 -4.14 -0.42 -16.12
N ASP A 236 -5.40 -0.13 -16.39
CA ASP A 236 -5.94 -0.12 -17.76
C ASP A 236 -6.04 1.29 -18.35
N GLY A 237 -6.24 1.38 -19.67
CA GLY A 237 -6.29 2.66 -20.39
C GLY A 237 -7.43 3.59 -19.98
N PHE A 238 -8.45 3.12 -19.26
CA PHE A 238 -9.57 3.91 -18.77
C PHE A 238 -9.38 4.43 -17.33
N SER A 239 -8.44 3.87 -16.57
CA SER A 239 -8.20 4.27 -15.18
C SER A 239 -7.99 5.78 -15.05
N GLY A 240 -7.26 6.39 -16.00
CA GLY A 240 -6.95 7.82 -15.98
C GLY A 240 -8.16 8.75 -16.16
N ILE A 241 -9.27 8.24 -16.67
CA ILE A 241 -10.52 9.03 -16.87
C ILE A 241 -11.69 8.56 -16.00
N THR A 242 -11.52 7.50 -15.25
CA THR A 242 -12.56 6.91 -14.38
C THR A 242 -12.08 6.75 -12.94
N ALA A 243 -11.38 5.67 -12.64
CA ALA A 243 -10.97 5.30 -11.28
C ALA A 243 -10.05 6.34 -10.63
N ASN A 244 -9.03 6.84 -11.36
CA ASN A 244 -8.07 7.79 -10.79
C ASN A 244 -8.69 9.14 -10.43
N PRO A 245 -9.52 9.78 -11.28
CA PRO A 245 -10.25 11.00 -10.90
C PRO A 245 -11.21 10.78 -9.72
N LEU A 246 -11.91 9.63 -9.68
CA LEU A 246 -12.80 9.31 -8.57
C LEU A 246 -12.01 9.17 -7.26
N LEU A 247 -10.86 8.50 -7.32
CA LEU A 247 -9.99 8.32 -6.16
C LEU A 247 -9.41 9.66 -5.67
N GLY A 248 -9.05 10.54 -6.61
CA GLY A 248 -8.63 11.91 -6.31
C GLY A 248 -9.72 12.70 -5.59
N MET A 249 -10.94 12.70 -6.11
CA MET A 249 -12.10 13.36 -5.48
C MET A 249 -12.40 12.79 -4.09
N PHE A 250 -12.29 11.47 -3.92
CA PHE A 250 -12.44 10.83 -2.61
C PHE A 250 -11.34 11.30 -1.63
N SER A 251 -10.09 11.35 -2.09
CA SER A 251 -8.96 11.83 -1.28
C SER A 251 -9.17 13.29 -0.87
N ASP A 252 -9.53 14.16 -1.81
CA ASP A 252 -9.82 15.57 -1.53
C ASP A 252 -10.96 15.72 -0.50
N PHE A 253 -12.04 14.94 -0.66
CA PHE A 253 -13.13 14.91 0.32
C PHE A 253 -12.64 14.46 1.71
N LEU A 254 -11.88 13.37 1.79
CA LEU A 254 -11.38 12.84 3.07
C LEU A 254 -10.47 13.85 3.77
N ILE A 255 -9.55 14.48 3.03
CA ILE A 255 -8.64 15.52 3.56
C ILE A 255 -9.43 16.74 4.04
N ALA A 256 -10.45 17.18 3.29
CA ALA A 256 -11.31 18.29 3.70
C ALA A 256 -12.09 18.01 5.01
N GLN A 257 -12.29 16.72 5.35
CA GLN A 257 -12.90 16.32 6.63
C GLN A 257 -11.83 16.04 7.72
N GLY A 258 -10.55 16.34 7.47
CA GLY A 258 -9.46 16.14 8.42
C GLY A 258 -8.89 14.71 8.46
N GLY A 259 -9.36 13.81 7.59
CA GLY A 259 -8.83 12.46 7.48
C GLY A 259 -7.49 12.39 6.74
N THR A 260 -6.96 11.20 6.54
CA THR A 260 -5.64 10.99 5.93
C THR A 260 -5.71 10.07 4.73
N SER A 261 -5.17 10.49 3.59
CA SER A 261 -4.87 9.63 2.45
C SER A 261 -3.38 9.32 2.41
N VAL A 262 -3.04 8.05 2.22
CA VAL A 262 -1.67 7.57 2.10
C VAL A 262 -1.46 7.05 0.68
N LEU A 263 -0.64 7.74 -0.10
CA LEU A 263 -0.20 7.22 -1.40
C LEU A 263 0.85 6.14 -1.16
N THR A 264 0.67 4.99 -1.78
CA THR A 264 1.62 3.89 -1.73
C THR A 264 2.35 3.77 -3.07
N GLU A 265 3.39 2.92 -3.12
CA GLU A 265 4.11 2.61 -4.36
C GLU A 265 4.82 3.84 -4.97
N VAL A 266 5.92 4.23 -4.35
CA VAL A 266 6.73 5.39 -4.81
C VAL A 266 6.99 5.42 -6.33
N PRO A 267 7.25 4.29 -7.03
CA PRO A 267 7.41 4.29 -8.48
C PRO A 267 6.19 4.80 -9.28
N GLU A 268 4.99 4.71 -8.71
CA GLU A 268 3.77 5.25 -9.35
C GLU A 268 3.72 6.80 -9.35
N MET A 269 4.60 7.44 -8.58
CA MET A 269 4.70 8.89 -8.48
C MET A 269 5.68 9.47 -9.52
N PHE A 270 6.51 8.64 -10.15
CA PHE A 270 7.52 9.08 -11.10
C PHE A 270 6.86 9.76 -12.32
N GLY A 271 7.36 10.94 -12.66
CA GLY A 271 6.80 11.83 -13.67
C GLY A 271 5.67 12.75 -13.18
N ALA A 272 5.10 12.49 -12.01
CA ALA A 272 4.11 13.34 -11.35
C ALA A 272 4.61 13.91 -10.01
N GLU A 273 5.84 13.59 -9.62
CA GLU A 273 6.44 13.94 -8.33
C GLU A 273 6.44 15.44 -8.02
N THR A 274 6.64 16.30 -9.02
CA THR A 274 6.62 17.76 -8.85
C THR A 274 5.26 18.29 -8.40
N ILE A 275 4.16 17.61 -8.75
CA ILE A 275 2.81 17.96 -8.32
C ILE A 275 2.67 17.76 -6.81
N LEU A 276 3.24 16.66 -6.29
CA LEU A 276 3.25 16.35 -4.85
C LEU A 276 4.23 17.28 -4.11
N MET A 277 5.44 17.41 -4.62
CA MET A 277 6.50 18.25 -4.04
C MET A 277 6.05 19.70 -3.85
N ASN A 278 5.37 20.27 -4.83
CA ASN A 278 4.87 21.65 -4.76
C ASN A 278 3.68 21.83 -3.80
N ARG A 279 3.08 20.75 -3.32
CA ARG A 279 2.03 20.76 -2.29
C ARG A 279 2.57 20.56 -0.88
N CYS A 280 3.86 20.35 -0.70
CA CYS A 280 4.47 20.26 0.62
C CYS A 280 4.22 21.54 1.41
N SER A 281 3.94 21.42 2.70
CA SER A 281 3.63 22.55 3.58
C SER A 281 4.82 23.50 3.82
N ASP A 282 6.02 22.96 3.67
CA ASP A 282 7.29 23.66 3.93
C ASP A 282 8.44 23.02 3.13
N GLU A 283 9.57 23.73 3.12
CA GLU A 283 10.77 23.31 2.40
C GLU A 283 11.39 22.03 2.99
N GLY A 284 11.30 21.81 4.31
CA GLY A 284 11.81 20.59 4.95
C GLY A 284 11.06 19.36 4.51
N LEU A 285 9.73 19.44 4.36
CA LEU A 285 8.92 18.34 3.82
C LEU A 285 9.15 18.15 2.31
N PHE A 286 9.38 19.24 1.57
CA PHE A 286 9.77 19.16 0.17
C PHE A 286 11.08 18.38 0.01
N GLU A 287 12.13 18.71 0.78
CA GLU A 287 13.42 18.01 0.74
C GLU A 287 13.27 16.51 1.08
N GLN A 288 12.47 16.16 2.09
CA GLN A 288 12.16 14.77 2.42
C GLN A 288 11.47 14.05 1.26
N THR A 289 10.57 14.73 0.54
CA THR A 289 9.89 14.16 -0.63
C THR A 289 10.84 13.97 -1.80
N VAL A 290 11.79 14.91 -2.01
CA VAL A 290 12.85 14.78 -3.01
C VAL A 290 13.72 13.54 -2.71
N HIS A 291 14.15 13.38 -1.46
CA HIS A 291 14.91 12.21 -1.04
C HIS A 291 14.12 10.92 -1.25
N LEU A 292 12.85 10.86 -0.81
CA LEU A 292 12.00 9.68 -1.01
C LEU A 292 11.96 9.23 -2.47
N ILE A 293 11.81 10.17 -3.40
CA ILE A 293 11.72 9.88 -4.83
C ILE A 293 13.08 9.48 -5.40
N ASN A 294 14.12 10.27 -5.13
CA ASN A 294 15.45 10.04 -5.70
C ASN A 294 16.12 8.79 -5.13
N ASP A 295 16.00 8.52 -3.83
CA ASP A 295 16.54 7.31 -3.19
C ASP A 295 15.91 6.05 -3.80
N PHE A 296 14.62 6.09 -4.10
CA PHE A 296 13.96 4.96 -4.74
C PHE A 296 14.40 4.79 -6.22
N LYS A 297 14.61 5.89 -6.95
CA LYS A 297 15.20 5.83 -8.30
C LYS A 297 16.62 5.27 -8.26
N GLU A 298 17.44 5.70 -7.28
CA GLU A 298 18.79 5.18 -7.06
C GLU A 298 18.78 3.68 -6.77
N TYR A 299 17.80 3.20 -6.00
CA TYR A 299 17.63 1.78 -5.74
C TYR A 299 17.50 0.98 -7.05
N PHE A 300 16.66 1.43 -8.01
CA PHE A 300 16.57 0.78 -9.33
C PHE A 300 17.90 0.83 -10.08
N LEU A 301 18.52 2.01 -10.15
CA LEU A 301 19.78 2.20 -10.89
C LEU A 301 20.92 1.36 -10.31
N SER A 302 21.00 1.22 -8.98
CA SER A 302 22.02 0.40 -8.31
C SER A 302 21.91 -1.09 -8.63
N HIS A 303 20.71 -1.55 -9.06
CA HIS A 303 20.46 -2.93 -9.50
C HIS A 303 20.53 -3.08 -11.03
N GLY A 304 20.88 -2.03 -11.76
CA GLY A 304 20.96 -2.03 -13.22
C GLY A 304 19.59 -2.01 -13.92
N GLU A 305 18.52 -1.68 -13.19
CA GLU A 305 17.15 -1.64 -13.70
C GLU A 305 16.76 -0.24 -14.13
N PRO A 306 15.98 -0.09 -15.22
CA PRO A 306 15.51 1.20 -15.68
C PRO A 306 14.39 1.74 -14.77
N VAL A 307 14.45 3.02 -14.44
CA VAL A 307 13.44 3.71 -13.63
C VAL A 307 12.05 3.78 -14.30
N GLY A 308 12.00 3.71 -15.63
CA GLY A 308 10.79 3.96 -16.43
C GLY A 308 10.01 2.72 -16.88
N GLU A 309 10.19 1.54 -16.27
CA GLU A 309 9.52 0.28 -16.66
C GLU A 309 8.12 0.08 -16.06
N ASN A 310 7.51 1.10 -15.54
CA ASN A 310 6.11 1.11 -15.12
C ASN A 310 5.24 1.85 -16.16
N PRO A 311 4.09 1.32 -16.62
CA PRO A 311 3.51 0.00 -16.31
C PRO A 311 4.28 -1.16 -16.97
N SER A 312 3.98 -2.39 -16.50
CA SER A 312 4.64 -3.61 -16.99
C SER A 312 4.50 -3.80 -18.50
N PRO A 313 5.43 -4.53 -19.16
CA PRO A 313 5.38 -4.73 -20.62
C PRO A 313 4.06 -5.29 -21.14
N GLY A 314 3.41 -6.21 -20.40
CA GLY A 314 2.10 -6.74 -20.77
C GLY A 314 0.99 -5.69 -20.75
N ASN A 315 1.01 -4.78 -19.78
CA ASN A 315 0.08 -3.65 -19.71
C ASN A 315 0.34 -2.64 -20.84
N LYS A 316 1.60 -2.36 -21.17
CA LYS A 316 1.98 -1.52 -22.32
C LYS A 316 1.43 -2.10 -23.62
N ALA A 317 1.63 -3.42 -23.86
CA ALA A 317 1.09 -4.12 -25.02
C ALA A 317 -0.45 -4.12 -25.05
N GLY A 318 -1.11 -4.16 -23.88
CA GLY A 318 -2.57 -4.08 -23.73
C GLY A 318 -3.18 -2.69 -23.92
N GLY A 319 -2.38 -1.66 -24.17
CA GLY A 319 -2.90 -0.32 -24.47
C GLY A 319 -2.54 0.78 -23.47
N ILE A 320 -1.85 0.45 -22.39
CA ILE A 320 -1.31 1.44 -21.47
C ILE A 320 0.08 1.86 -21.99
N SER A 321 0.16 3.06 -22.49
CA SER A 321 1.44 3.65 -22.90
C SER A 321 1.90 4.65 -21.88
N THR A 322 2.60 4.23 -20.84
CA THR A 322 3.04 5.03 -19.68
C THR A 322 1.97 5.35 -18.67
#